data_46a7b5b20f469198b50287d1a8ee812e
#
_entry.id   46a7b5b20f469198b50287d1a8ee812e
#
_cell.length_a   1.000
_cell.length_b   1.000
_cell.length_c   1.000
_cell.angle_alpha   90.00
_cell.angle_beta   90.00
_cell.angle_gamma   90.00
#
_symmetry.space_group_name_H-M   'P 1'
#
loop_
_entity.id
_entity.type
_entity.pdbx_description
1 polymer ?
#
loop_
_entity_poly.entity_id
_entity_poly.type
_entity_poly.pdbx_seq_one_letter_code
_entity_poly.pdbx_strand_id
1 'polypeptide(L)'
;MLNRKTLYIFVLLLAMFIPSLSFADNITTPKSSNSQIIHQSFSSETLGRDYNYNIYLPVEYKNSGEEYPVLYLLHGSGGNEYDWVQNGNVKKTADKLISKGVIPPSIIVMPGSKSWWVDGNNEAAETAFMNDLIPHIDETWRTIEEKEGRLVAGLSAGGYGTVNFVLKYPERFAAGAALSPAVYVPEPPSHSSGRTHPTFQKDGQFDSEKWAELNYTQYIDAYKQKGIKVPLYINSGDHDTFDIAYHAAVLYQNLREHQPELVEFRVVDGDHEWKVWKETLPDAMEYMYQFIEK
;
A
#
# COMPACT_ATOMS: atom_id res chain seq x y z
N MET A 1 22.27 104.76 8.53
CA MET A 1 20.97 104.44 7.96
C MET A 1 21.08 103.18 7.19
N LEU A 2 20.56 102.08 7.75
CA LEU A 2 20.79 100.74 7.22
C LEU A 2 19.73 100.37 6.21
N ASN A 3 20.19 99.92 5.05
CA ASN A 3 19.38 99.40 3.97
C ASN A 3 19.22 97.88 4.13
N ARG A 4 17.99 97.41 4.39
CA ARG A 4 17.69 95.98 4.49
C ARG A 4 17.40 95.42 3.10
N LYS A 5 18.25 94.55 2.58
CA LYS A 5 17.97 93.69 1.40
C LYS A 5 17.30 92.45 1.82
N THR A 6 16.08 92.20 1.38
CA THR A 6 15.31 90.99 1.59
C THR A 6 15.78 89.91 0.59
N LEU A 7 16.25 88.81 1.11
CA LEU A 7 16.70 87.64 0.32
C LEU A 7 15.55 86.66 0.22
N TYR A 8 15.01 86.46 -1.00
CA TYR A 8 14.04 85.41 -1.27
C TYR A 8 14.76 84.08 -1.54
N ILE A 9 14.54 83.09 -0.66
CA ILE A 9 15.02 81.72 -0.85
C ILE A 9 13.92 80.99 -1.62
N PHE A 10 14.20 80.56 -2.85
CA PHE A 10 13.38 79.64 -3.61
C PHE A 10 13.71 78.23 -3.14
N VAL A 11 12.76 77.58 -2.44
CA VAL A 11 12.86 76.15 -2.11
C VAL A 11 12.28 75.39 -3.30
N LEU A 12 13.16 74.76 -4.07
CA LEU A 12 12.75 73.80 -5.12
C LEU A 12 12.41 72.50 -4.42
N LEU A 13 11.12 72.09 -4.33
CA LEU A 13 10.66 70.78 -3.94
C LEU A 13 10.87 69.82 -5.10
N LEU A 14 11.93 68.99 -5.01
CA LEU A 14 12.18 67.87 -5.92
C LEU A 14 11.31 66.71 -5.46
N ALA A 15 10.17 66.46 -6.13
CA ALA A 15 9.35 65.29 -5.89
C ALA A 15 10.06 64.04 -6.45
N MET A 16 10.69 63.26 -5.58
CA MET A 16 11.20 61.95 -5.94
C MET A 16 10.01 60.98 -6.15
N PHE A 17 9.78 60.65 -7.40
CA PHE A 17 8.91 59.52 -7.77
C PHE A 17 9.64 58.23 -7.42
N ILE A 18 9.27 57.58 -6.30
CA ILE A 18 9.68 56.21 -5.97
C ILE A 18 8.68 55.28 -6.66
N PRO A 19 9.09 54.46 -7.65
CA PRO A 19 8.20 53.43 -8.16
C PRO A 19 7.95 52.42 -7.06
N SER A 20 6.71 52.28 -6.62
CA SER A 20 6.29 51.17 -5.74
C SER A 20 6.42 49.87 -6.51
N LEU A 21 7.50 49.13 -6.24
CA LEU A 21 7.58 47.70 -6.60
C LEU A 21 6.48 46.98 -5.83
N SER A 22 5.38 46.72 -6.53
CA SER A 22 4.38 45.77 -6.09
C SER A 22 5.01 44.35 -6.13
N PHE A 23 5.48 43.84 -5.01
CA PHE A 23 5.68 42.42 -4.84
C PHE A 23 4.29 41.80 -4.87
N ALA A 24 3.91 41.25 -6.01
CA ALA A 24 2.82 40.30 -6.07
C ALA A 24 3.32 39.08 -5.28
N ASP A 25 2.93 38.98 -4.00
CA ASP A 25 2.99 37.76 -3.28
C ASP A 25 2.19 36.72 -4.08
N ASN A 26 2.91 35.85 -4.79
CA ASN A 26 2.36 34.59 -5.27
C ASN A 26 2.01 33.77 -4.03
N ILE A 27 0.91 34.13 -3.39
CA ILE A 27 0.22 33.20 -2.49
C ILE A 27 -0.26 32.08 -3.39
N THR A 28 0.59 31.08 -3.58
CA THR A 28 0.13 29.76 -4.05
C THR A 28 -0.82 29.25 -3.00
N THR A 29 -2.11 29.50 -3.18
CA THR A 29 -3.16 28.75 -2.50
C THR A 29 -2.76 27.30 -2.61
N PRO A 30 -2.71 26.52 -1.50
CA PRO A 30 -2.42 25.11 -1.56
C PRO A 30 -3.44 24.53 -2.54
N LYS A 31 -2.94 23.95 -3.65
CA LYS A 31 -3.76 23.23 -4.61
C LYS A 31 -4.51 22.19 -3.79
N SER A 32 -5.81 22.37 -3.62
CA SER A 32 -6.67 21.37 -2.96
C SER A 32 -6.33 20.02 -3.59
N SER A 33 -5.89 19.06 -2.77
CA SER A 33 -5.57 17.71 -3.22
C SER A 33 -6.83 17.16 -3.91
N ASN A 34 -6.79 17.05 -5.22
CA ASN A 34 -7.87 16.47 -6.02
C ASN A 34 -7.70 14.96 -6.18
N SER A 35 -6.86 14.31 -5.37
CA SER A 35 -6.81 12.87 -5.31
C SER A 35 -8.17 12.30 -4.90
N GLN A 36 -8.53 11.14 -5.43
CA GLN A 36 -9.86 10.58 -5.27
C GLN A 36 -9.78 9.13 -4.80
N ILE A 37 -10.79 8.72 -4.03
CA ILE A 37 -11.11 7.30 -3.85
C ILE A 37 -12.43 7.08 -4.55
N ILE A 38 -12.47 6.06 -5.40
CA ILE A 38 -13.64 5.69 -6.19
C ILE A 38 -13.94 4.23 -5.92
N HIS A 39 -15.19 3.91 -5.58
CA HIS A 39 -15.66 2.53 -5.52
C HIS A 39 -16.03 2.06 -6.92
N GLN A 40 -15.60 0.84 -7.27
CA GLN A 40 -15.84 0.21 -8.56
C GLN A 40 -16.16 -1.28 -8.37
N SER A 41 -16.77 -1.85 -9.39
CA SER A 41 -16.95 -3.29 -9.49
C SER A 41 -16.94 -3.73 -10.95
N PHE A 42 -16.59 -4.99 -11.18
CA PHE A 42 -16.70 -5.67 -12.47
C PHE A 42 -17.12 -7.11 -12.26
N SER A 43 -17.67 -7.74 -13.29
CA SER A 43 -18.06 -9.15 -13.20
C SER A 43 -16.84 -10.06 -13.33
N SER A 44 -16.54 -10.82 -12.27
CA SER A 44 -15.44 -11.79 -12.24
C SER A 44 -15.97 -13.15 -12.68
N GLU A 45 -15.37 -13.71 -13.72
CA GLU A 45 -15.72 -15.06 -14.20
C GLU A 45 -15.28 -16.11 -13.18
N THR A 46 -14.10 -15.95 -12.58
CA THR A 46 -13.56 -16.87 -11.58
C THR A 46 -14.41 -16.92 -10.32
N LEU A 47 -14.91 -15.78 -9.84
CA LEU A 47 -15.75 -15.72 -8.64
C LEU A 47 -17.23 -16.00 -8.91
N GLY A 48 -17.69 -15.90 -10.16
CA GLY A 48 -19.10 -15.99 -10.53
C GLY A 48 -19.97 -14.89 -9.89
N ARG A 49 -19.36 -13.76 -9.54
CA ARG A 49 -20.00 -12.59 -8.91
C ARG A 49 -19.23 -11.32 -9.24
N ASP A 50 -19.79 -10.18 -8.86
CA ASP A 50 -19.06 -8.92 -8.95
C ASP A 50 -17.85 -8.92 -8.02
N TYR A 51 -16.72 -8.46 -8.55
CA TYR A 51 -15.51 -8.19 -7.83
C TYR A 51 -15.47 -6.69 -7.50
N ASN A 52 -15.68 -6.38 -6.22
CA ASN A 52 -15.68 -5.01 -5.75
C ASN A 52 -14.27 -4.56 -5.36
N TYR A 53 -13.95 -3.29 -5.62
CA TYR A 53 -12.72 -2.66 -5.17
C TYR A 53 -12.90 -1.16 -4.97
N ASN A 54 -12.11 -0.57 -4.08
CA ASN A 54 -11.87 0.86 -4.06
C ASN A 54 -10.54 1.16 -4.75
N ILE A 55 -10.47 2.28 -5.44
CA ILE A 55 -9.25 2.75 -6.09
C ILE A 55 -8.93 4.18 -5.67
N TYR A 56 -7.70 4.41 -5.23
CA TYR A 56 -7.13 5.72 -5.04
C TYR A 56 -6.42 6.15 -6.31
N LEU A 57 -6.73 7.37 -6.78
CA LEU A 57 -6.09 8.02 -7.91
C LEU A 57 -5.38 9.30 -7.44
N PRO A 58 -4.08 9.50 -7.78
CA PRO A 58 -3.35 10.69 -7.39
C PRO A 58 -3.88 11.95 -8.09
N VAL A 59 -3.47 13.13 -7.59
CA VAL A 59 -3.93 14.44 -8.11
C VAL A 59 -3.69 14.59 -9.61
N GLU A 60 -2.56 14.10 -10.06
CA GLU A 60 -2.06 14.22 -11.43
C GLU A 60 -2.85 13.37 -12.42
N TYR A 61 -3.52 12.32 -11.95
CA TYR A 61 -4.16 11.31 -12.80
C TYR A 61 -5.12 11.88 -13.83
N LYS A 62 -5.90 12.92 -13.48
CA LYS A 62 -6.88 13.52 -14.41
C LYS A 62 -6.25 14.28 -15.58
N ASN A 63 -5.09 14.86 -15.36
CA ASN A 63 -4.52 15.86 -16.28
C ASN A 63 -3.23 15.39 -16.96
N SER A 64 -2.70 14.22 -16.59
CA SER A 64 -1.56 13.58 -17.25
C SER A 64 -2.03 12.47 -18.17
N GLY A 65 -1.24 12.18 -19.18
CA GLY A 65 -1.37 10.96 -19.99
C GLY A 65 -0.45 9.83 -19.51
N GLU A 66 0.17 10.01 -18.34
CA GLU A 66 1.18 9.09 -17.81
C GLU A 66 0.55 7.81 -17.26
N GLU A 67 1.33 6.74 -17.27
CA GLU A 67 1.06 5.49 -16.58
C GLU A 67 1.62 5.54 -15.16
N TYR A 68 1.01 4.81 -14.25
CA TYR A 68 1.31 4.88 -12.83
C TYR A 68 1.62 3.51 -12.25
N PRO A 69 2.58 3.40 -11.32
CA PRO A 69 2.74 2.19 -10.54
C PRO A 69 1.50 1.92 -9.70
N VAL A 70 1.22 0.63 -9.47
CA VAL A 70 0.03 0.17 -8.75
C VAL A 70 0.43 -0.56 -7.48
N LEU A 71 -0.14 -0.14 -6.36
CA LEU A 71 -0.13 -0.86 -5.09
C LEU A 71 -1.47 -1.57 -4.89
N TYR A 72 -1.48 -2.90 -4.85
CA TYR A 72 -2.60 -3.69 -4.38
C TYR A 72 -2.52 -3.82 -2.86
N LEU A 73 -3.55 -3.35 -2.14
CA LEU A 73 -3.55 -3.24 -0.68
C LEU A 73 -4.67 -4.09 -0.08
N LEU A 74 -4.30 -5.25 0.47
CA LEU A 74 -5.18 -6.33 0.88
C LEU A 74 -5.69 -6.13 2.32
N HIS A 75 -7.00 -6.35 2.54
CA HIS A 75 -7.60 -6.30 3.88
C HIS A 75 -7.37 -7.59 4.68
N GLY A 76 -7.67 -7.57 5.97
CA GLY A 76 -7.59 -8.71 6.89
C GLY A 76 -8.79 -9.64 6.82
N SER A 77 -8.78 -10.66 7.69
CA SER A 77 -9.87 -11.64 7.78
C SER A 77 -11.22 -10.97 8.09
N GLY A 78 -12.26 -11.32 7.34
CA GLY A 78 -13.60 -10.77 7.49
C GLY A 78 -13.76 -9.31 7.08
N GLY A 79 -12.72 -8.70 6.50
CA GLY A 79 -12.74 -7.35 5.98
C GLY A 79 -13.35 -7.24 4.58
N ASN A 80 -13.22 -6.05 3.99
CA ASN A 80 -13.70 -5.76 2.65
C ASN A 80 -12.92 -4.58 2.03
N GLU A 81 -13.29 -4.18 0.83
CA GLU A 81 -12.64 -3.11 0.05
C GLU A 81 -12.65 -1.72 0.72
N TYR A 82 -13.45 -1.51 1.75
CA TYR A 82 -13.53 -0.23 2.45
C TYR A 82 -12.58 -0.10 3.65
N ASP A 83 -12.03 -1.19 4.15
CA ASP A 83 -11.28 -1.21 5.41
C ASP A 83 -10.11 -0.24 5.42
N TRP A 84 -9.28 -0.24 4.39
CA TRP A 84 -8.15 0.67 4.27
C TRP A 84 -8.55 2.13 4.11
N VAL A 85 -9.73 2.37 3.51
CA VAL A 85 -10.29 3.72 3.37
C VAL A 85 -10.77 4.24 4.72
N GLN A 86 -11.53 3.42 5.45
CA GLN A 86 -12.23 3.82 6.66
C GLN A 86 -11.32 3.81 7.90
N ASN A 87 -10.46 2.81 8.00
CA ASN A 87 -9.65 2.57 9.20
C ASN A 87 -8.15 2.85 8.95
N GLY A 88 -7.65 2.64 7.73
CA GLY A 88 -6.23 2.72 7.38
C GLY A 88 -5.73 4.12 7.01
N ASN A 89 -6.63 5.13 6.85
CA ASN A 89 -6.26 6.48 6.40
C ASN A 89 -5.44 6.51 5.08
N VAL A 90 -5.61 5.52 4.21
CA VAL A 90 -4.78 5.29 3.02
C VAL A 90 -4.64 6.55 2.15
N LYS A 91 -5.75 7.26 1.91
CA LYS A 91 -5.73 8.49 1.11
C LYS A 91 -4.79 9.56 1.70
N LYS A 92 -4.91 9.81 3.00
CA LYS A 92 -4.08 10.80 3.69
C LYS A 92 -2.60 10.41 3.68
N THR A 93 -2.32 9.11 3.83
CA THR A 93 -0.96 8.58 3.79
C THR A 93 -0.36 8.75 2.39
N ALA A 94 -1.08 8.32 1.34
CA ALA A 94 -0.63 8.45 -0.04
C ALA A 94 -0.40 9.91 -0.43
N ASP A 95 -1.39 10.79 -0.20
CA ASP A 95 -1.28 12.23 -0.48
C ASP A 95 -0.04 12.85 0.19
N LYS A 96 0.22 12.48 1.45
CA LYS A 96 1.38 12.99 2.20
C LYS A 96 2.71 12.50 1.63
N LEU A 97 2.82 11.22 1.30
CA LEU A 97 4.07 10.64 0.78
C LEU A 97 4.37 11.15 -0.64
N ILE A 98 3.35 11.23 -1.49
CA ILE A 98 3.46 11.78 -2.86
C ILE A 98 3.85 13.26 -2.80
N SER A 99 3.17 14.09 -2.00
CA SER A 99 3.44 15.52 -1.91
C SER A 99 4.83 15.84 -1.37
N LYS A 100 5.43 14.93 -0.59
CA LYS A 100 6.81 15.03 -0.09
C LYS A 100 7.86 14.46 -1.05
N GLY A 101 7.45 13.84 -2.15
CA GLY A 101 8.34 13.16 -3.07
C GLY A 101 8.99 11.89 -2.50
N VAL A 102 8.42 11.30 -1.43
CA VAL A 102 8.88 10.04 -0.83
C VAL A 102 8.54 8.88 -1.75
N ILE A 103 7.34 8.90 -2.33
CA ILE A 103 6.91 7.96 -3.37
C ILE A 103 6.44 8.73 -4.61
N PRO A 104 6.52 8.14 -5.81
CA PRO A 104 5.93 8.73 -7.00
C PRO A 104 4.40 8.77 -6.90
N PRO A 105 3.72 9.63 -7.71
CA PRO A 105 2.29 9.49 -7.93
C PRO A 105 1.94 8.05 -8.33
N SER A 106 0.94 7.46 -7.65
CA SER A 106 0.66 6.03 -7.76
C SER A 106 -0.83 5.76 -7.63
N ILE A 107 -1.29 4.67 -8.23
CA ILE A 107 -2.62 4.11 -8.05
C ILE A 107 -2.56 3.15 -6.85
N ILE A 108 -3.60 3.14 -6.01
CA ILE A 108 -3.74 2.13 -4.94
C ILE A 108 -5.08 1.44 -5.12
N VAL A 109 -5.05 0.13 -5.31
CA VAL A 109 -6.24 -0.72 -5.45
C VAL A 109 -6.47 -1.46 -4.15
N MET A 110 -7.65 -1.33 -3.58
CA MET A 110 -8.09 -1.99 -2.36
C MET A 110 -9.23 -2.93 -2.71
N PRO A 111 -8.94 -4.19 -3.06
CA PRO A 111 -9.95 -5.15 -3.47
C PRO A 111 -10.68 -5.76 -2.28
N GLY A 112 -11.90 -6.26 -2.50
CA GLY A 112 -12.66 -7.08 -1.56
C GLY A 112 -12.47 -8.57 -1.81
N SER A 113 -12.35 -9.36 -0.75
CA SER A 113 -12.29 -10.82 -0.82
C SER A 113 -13.11 -11.46 0.30
N LYS A 114 -13.72 -12.59 0.01
CA LYS A 114 -14.38 -13.43 1.03
C LYS A 114 -13.47 -14.58 1.51
N SER A 115 -12.23 -14.62 1.05
CA SER A 115 -11.22 -15.61 1.40
C SER A 115 -9.98 -14.92 1.98
N TRP A 116 -9.00 -15.70 2.40
CA TRP A 116 -7.70 -15.23 2.85
C TRP A 116 -6.71 -15.06 1.67
N TRP A 117 -7.22 -14.58 0.52
CA TRP A 117 -6.42 -14.32 -0.69
C TRP A 117 -5.78 -15.57 -1.30
N VAL A 118 -6.37 -16.73 -1.05
CA VAL A 118 -5.99 -18.03 -1.61
C VAL A 118 -7.20 -18.74 -2.19
N ASP A 119 -6.98 -19.75 -3.01
CA ASP A 119 -8.04 -20.62 -3.54
C ASP A 119 -8.44 -21.63 -2.44
N GLY A 120 -9.27 -21.12 -1.53
CA GLY A 120 -9.77 -21.87 -0.40
C GLY A 120 -11.04 -22.66 -0.70
N ASN A 121 -11.62 -23.25 0.34
CA ASN A 121 -12.85 -24.04 0.16
C ASN A 121 -14.09 -23.19 -0.16
N ASN A 122 -14.04 -21.87 0.02
CA ASN A 122 -15.18 -20.97 -0.18
C ASN A 122 -15.14 -20.19 -1.51
N GLU A 123 -13.97 -19.81 -2.00
CA GLU A 123 -13.83 -19.14 -3.31
C GLU A 123 -12.37 -19.22 -3.81
N ALA A 124 -12.19 -19.10 -5.12
CA ALA A 124 -10.91 -19.09 -5.80
C ALA A 124 -10.32 -17.65 -5.83
N ALA A 125 -10.01 -17.10 -4.64
CA ALA A 125 -9.67 -15.70 -4.51
C ALA A 125 -8.28 -15.35 -5.07
N GLU A 126 -7.31 -16.25 -5.00
CA GLU A 126 -5.99 -16.08 -5.60
C GLU A 126 -6.07 -16.07 -7.12
N THR A 127 -6.77 -17.05 -7.70
CA THR A 127 -7.00 -17.12 -9.14
C THR A 127 -7.74 -15.88 -9.65
N ALA A 128 -8.79 -15.44 -8.96
CA ALA A 128 -9.51 -14.22 -9.32
C ALA A 128 -8.66 -12.96 -9.22
N PHE A 129 -7.80 -12.87 -8.21
CA PHE A 129 -6.89 -11.74 -8.07
C PHE A 129 -5.89 -11.68 -9.25
N MET A 130 -5.28 -12.81 -9.61
CA MET A 130 -4.25 -12.87 -10.64
C MET A 130 -4.80 -12.78 -12.07
N ASN A 131 -5.96 -13.40 -12.32
CA ASN A 131 -6.47 -13.59 -13.68
C ASN A 131 -7.63 -12.66 -14.04
N ASP A 132 -8.36 -12.14 -13.04
CA ASP A 132 -9.50 -11.25 -13.32
C ASP A 132 -9.16 -9.81 -12.87
N LEU A 133 -8.73 -9.61 -11.61
CA LEU A 133 -8.53 -8.26 -11.07
C LEU A 133 -7.34 -7.54 -11.71
N ILE A 134 -6.15 -8.14 -11.74
CA ILE A 134 -4.96 -7.48 -12.31
C ILE A 134 -5.20 -7.09 -13.77
N PRO A 135 -5.65 -7.99 -14.67
CA PRO A 135 -5.94 -7.61 -16.05
C PRO A 135 -7.01 -6.52 -16.16
N HIS A 136 -8.09 -6.60 -15.36
CA HIS A 136 -9.13 -5.58 -15.36
C HIS A 136 -8.58 -4.19 -14.95
N ILE A 137 -7.71 -4.13 -13.96
CA ILE A 137 -7.09 -2.88 -13.52
C ILE A 137 -6.19 -2.32 -14.62
N ASP A 138 -5.37 -3.15 -15.25
CA ASP A 138 -4.46 -2.75 -16.33
C ASP A 138 -5.24 -2.28 -17.58
N GLU A 139 -6.35 -2.92 -17.93
CA GLU A 139 -7.22 -2.51 -19.04
C GLU A 139 -8.02 -1.23 -18.76
N THR A 140 -8.39 -0.98 -17.50
CA THR A 140 -9.31 0.10 -17.14
C THR A 140 -8.58 1.40 -16.77
N TRP A 141 -7.40 1.27 -16.17
CA TRP A 141 -6.64 2.38 -15.61
C TRP A 141 -5.27 2.49 -16.26
N ARG A 142 -4.68 3.67 -16.27
CA ARG A 142 -3.33 3.88 -16.80
C ARG A 142 -2.29 3.38 -15.81
N THR A 143 -1.93 2.13 -15.93
CA THR A 143 -0.99 1.42 -15.06
C THR A 143 0.30 1.07 -15.81
N ILE A 144 1.41 0.99 -15.08
CA ILE A 144 2.61 0.32 -15.56
C ILE A 144 2.36 -1.18 -15.39
N GLU A 145 2.11 -1.87 -16.53
CA GLU A 145 1.64 -3.26 -16.53
C GLU A 145 2.74 -4.27 -16.18
N GLU A 146 4.01 -3.87 -16.31
CA GLU A 146 5.15 -4.72 -16.03
C GLU A 146 5.32 -4.95 -14.51
N LYS A 147 6.12 -5.95 -14.17
CA LYS A 147 6.49 -6.28 -12.79
C LYS A 147 6.97 -5.05 -12.01
N GLU A 148 7.80 -4.25 -12.66
CA GLU A 148 8.47 -3.07 -12.10
C GLU A 148 7.48 -1.98 -11.66
N GLY A 149 6.27 -1.99 -12.19
CA GLY A 149 5.16 -1.09 -11.80
C GLY A 149 4.23 -1.66 -10.75
N ARG A 150 4.39 -2.91 -10.29
CA ARG A 150 3.36 -3.58 -9.48
C ARG A 150 3.85 -3.95 -8.09
N LEU A 151 3.15 -3.46 -7.07
CA LEU A 151 3.40 -3.70 -5.65
C LEU A 151 2.20 -4.41 -5.01
N VAL A 152 2.45 -5.20 -3.96
CA VAL A 152 1.39 -5.82 -3.17
C VAL A 152 1.69 -5.69 -1.68
N ALA A 153 0.68 -5.31 -0.91
CA ALA A 153 0.78 -5.25 0.55
C ALA A 153 -0.55 -5.67 1.19
N GLY A 154 -0.50 -6.04 2.44
CA GLY A 154 -1.72 -6.37 3.18
C GLY A 154 -1.47 -6.59 4.65
N LEU A 155 -2.56 -6.52 5.43
CA LEU A 155 -2.54 -6.74 6.87
C LEU A 155 -3.13 -8.11 7.24
N SER A 156 -2.60 -8.74 8.29
CA SER A 156 -3.17 -9.98 8.84
C SER A 156 -3.34 -11.08 7.76
N ALA A 157 -4.59 -11.49 7.46
CA ALA A 157 -4.90 -12.38 6.34
C ALA A 157 -4.47 -11.79 4.99
N GLY A 158 -4.50 -10.46 4.80
CA GLY A 158 -3.95 -9.80 3.63
C GLY A 158 -2.42 -9.86 3.58
N GLY A 159 -1.77 -9.82 4.74
CA GLY A 159 -0.33 -10.06 4.86
C GLY A 159 0.04 -11.52 4.51
N TYR A 160 -0.79 -12.48 4.94
CA TYR A 160 -0.67 -13.88 4.53
C TYR A 160 -0.81 -14.04 3.00
N GLY A 161 -1.83 -13.39 2.39
CA GLY A 161 -1.99 -13.38 0.94
C GLY A 161 -0.80 -12.73 0.23
N THR A 162 -0.30 -11.60 0.74
CA THR A 162 0.89 -10.91 0.20
C THR A 162 2.10 -11.83 0.15
N VAL A 163 2.39 -12.55 1.24
CA VAL A 163 3.51 -13.50 1.31
C VAL A 163 3.33 -14.61 0.27
N ASN A 164 2.15 -15.22 0.20
CA ASN A 164 1.87 -16.26 -0.78
C ASN A 164 2.03 -15.75 -2.22
N PHE A 165 1.53 -14.55 -2.52
CA PHE A 165 1.61 -13.96 -3.87
C PHE A 165 3.06 -13.72 -4.30
N VAL A 166 3.89 -13.13 -3.45
CA VAL A 166 5.29 -12.86 -3.82
C VAL A 166 6.11 -14.14 -3.95
N LEU A 167 5.79 -15.19 -3.20
CA LEU A 167 6.51 -16.46 -3.31
C LEU A 167 6.06 -17.31 -4.52
N LYS A 168 4.77 -17.30 -4.84
CA LYS A 168 4.22 -18.07 -5.96
C LYS A 168 4.46 -17.40 -7.31
N TYR A 169 4.34 -16.07 -7.37
CA TYR A 169 4.39 -15.24 -8.58
C TYR A 169 5.47 -14.14 -8.50
N PRO A 170 6.75 -14.51 -8.22
CA PRO A 170 7.82 -13.53 -8.04
C PRO A 170 8.11 -12.70 -9.30
N GLU A 171 7.64 -13.17 -10.46
CA GLU A 171 7.71 -12.46 -11.75
C GLU A 171 6.61 -11.39 -11.91
N ARG A 172 5.67 -11.27 -10.97
CA ARG A 172 4.52 -10.37 -11.08
C ARG A 172 4.63 -9.10 -10.22
N PHE A 173 5.54 -9.07 -9.24
CA PHE A 173 5.62 -7.98 -8.26
C PHE A 173 7.05 -7.47 -8.11
N ALA A 174 7.23 -6.15 -8.10
CA ALA A 174 8.50 -5.49 -7.83
C ALA A 174 8.91 -5.61 -6.35
N ALA A 175 7.94 -5.45 -5.45
CA ALA A 175 8.13 -5.60 -4.00
C ALA A 175 6.81 -5.90 -3.28
N GLY A 176 6.92 -6.33 -2.03
CA GLY A 176 5.76 -6.57 -1.17
C GLY A 176 5.92 -6.03 0.25
N ALA A 177 4.80 -5.89 0.98
CA ALA A 177 4.81 -5.58 2.41
C ALA A 177 3.73 -6.37 3.16
N ALA A 178 4.15 -7.15 4.16
CA ALA A 178 3.29 -7.98 5.00
C ALA A 178 3.19 -7.38 6.41
N LEU A 179 2.04 -6.75 6.69
CA LEU A 179 1.77 -6.07 7.95
C LEU A 179 1.07 -7.04 8.91
N SER A 180 1.71 -7.35 10.03
CA SER A 180 1.25 -8.39 10.97
C SER A 180 0.71 -9.63 10.25
N PRO A 181 1.51 -10.29 9.36
CA PRO A 181 1.00 -11.36 8.51
C PRO A 181 0.61 -12.59 9.32
N ALA A 182 -0.57 -13.14 9.04
CA ALA A 182 -1.08 -14.34 9.71
C ALA A 182 -0.46 -15.64 9.16
N VAL A 183 0.87 -15.70 9.10
CA VAL A 183 1.68 -16.77 8.48
C VAL A 183 2.04 -17.89 9.49
N TYR A 184 1.06 -18.38 10.20
CA TYR A 184 1.26 -19.36 11.27
C TYR A 184 1.87 -20.67 10.80
N VAL A 185 2.79 -21.21 11.59
CA VAL A 185 3.44 -22.52 11.36
C VAL A 185 3.53 -23.27 12.68
N PRO A 186 3.09 -24.54 12.76
CA PRO A 186 2.48 -25.31 11.67
C PRO A 186 1.04 -24.93 11.38
N GLU A 187 0.29 -24.38 12.35
CA GLU A 187 -1.14 -24.09 12.27
C GLU A 187 -1.49 -22.80 13.02
N PRO A 188 -2.65 -22.18 12.69
CA PRO A 188 -3.14 -21.01 13.43
C PRO A 188 -3.42 -21.36 14.90
N PRO A 189 -3.19 -20.44 15.86
CA PRO A 189 -3.59 -20.64 17.25
C PRO A 189 -5.11 -20.81 17.34
N SER A 190 -5.58 -21.45 18.42
CA SER A 190 -6.99 -21.84 18.57
C SER A 190 -8.00 -20.68 18.50
N HIS A 191 -7.56 -19.48 18.87
CA HIS A 191 -8.35 -18.25 18.86
C HIS A 191 -8.20 -17.43 17.56
N SER A 192 -7.38 -17.87 16.61
CA SER A 192 -7.27 -17.21 15.32
C SER A 192 -8.50 -17.46 14.44
N SER A 193 -8.92 -16.43 13.71
CA SER A 193 -9.97 -16.56 12.69
C SER A 193 -9.62 -17.57 11.58
N GLY A 194 -8.33 -17.87 11.36
CA GLY A 194 -7.91 -18.95 10.45
C GLY A 194 -8.50 -20.32 10.79
N ARG A 195 -8.80 -20.58 12.07
CA ARG A 195 -9.46 -21.82 12.50
C ARG A 195 -10.94 -21.91 12.13
N THR A 196 -11.61 -20.79 12.02
CA THR A 196 -13.07 -20.71 11.82
C THR A 196 -13.48 -20.15 10.46
N HIS A 197 -12.51 -19.67 9.68
CA HIS A 197 -12.80 -19.08 8.38
C HIS A 197 -13.13 -20.16 7.34
N PRO A 198 -14.18 -19.97 6.51
CA PRO A 198 -14.60 -20.95 5.50
C PRO A 198 -13.50 -21.34 4.51
N THR A 199 -12.53 -20.49 4.27
CA THR A 199 -11.34 -20.78 3.42
C THR A 199 -10.65 -22.10 3.82
N PHE A 200 -10.55 -22.36 5.14
CA PHE A 200 -9.82 -23.48 5.70
C PHE A 200 -10.73 -24.46 6.45
N GLN A 201 -12.02 -24.46 6.16
CA GLN A 201 -12.96 -25.38 6.80
C GLN A 201 -13.47 -26.42 5.81
N LYS A 202 -13.59 -27.65 6.31
CA LYS A 202 -14.27 -28.75 5.66
C LYS A 202 -15.29 -29.33 6.62
N ASP A 203 -16.53 -29.47 6.18
CA ASP A 203 -17.65 -29.95 7.00
C ASP A 203 -17.81 -29.20 8.34
N GLY A 204 -17.53 -27.88 8.32
CA GLY A 204 -17.65 -27.01 9.49
C GLY A 204 -16.51 -27.14 10.51
N GLN A 205 -15.44 -27.85 10.17
CA GLN A 205 -14.25 -28.01 11.02
C GLN A 205 -13.00 -27.49 10.31
N PHE A 206 -12.00 -27.10 11.09
CA PHE A 206 -10.71 -26.68 10.55
C PHE A 206 -10.03 -27.87 9.85
N ASP A 207 -9.63 -27.61 8.59
CA ASP A 207 -8.93 -28.54 7.74
C ASP A 207 -7.42 -28.22 7.78
N SER A 208 -6.66 -28.95 8.56
CA SER A 208 -5.22 -28.77 8.74
C SER A 208 -4.42 -29.10 7.47
N GLU A 209 -4.92 -30.03 6.64
CA GLU A 209 -4.29 -30.38 5.36
C GLU A 209 -4.44 -29.22 4.37
N LYS A 210 -5.65 -28.62 4.29
CA LYS A 210 -5.91 -27.43 3.46
C LYS A 210 -5.08 -26.24 3.93
N TRP A 211 -4.95 -26.03 5.25
CA TRP A 211 -4.07 -24.99 5.78
C TRP A 211 -2.62 -25.19 5.35
N ALA A 212 -2.09 -26.40 5.52
CA ALA A 212 -0.72 -26.73 5.13
C ALA A 212 -0.49 -26.57 3.62
N GLU A 213 -1.45 -27.01 2.78
CA GLU A 213 -1.41 -26.88 1.32
C GLU A 213 -1.31 -25.42 0.86
N LEU A 214 -2.04 -24.52 1.51
CA LEU A 214 -2.15 -23.11 1.12
C LEU A 214 -1.17 -22.18 1.85
N ASN A 215 -0.33 -22.71 2.76
CA ASN A 215 0.61 -21.90 3.54
C ASN A 215 1.92 -21.70 2.77
N TYR A 216 2.56 -20.55 3.00
CA TYR A 216 3.84 -20.15 2.38
C TYR A 216 4.93 -21.21 2.45
N THR A 217 4.90 -22.09 3.45
CA THR A 217 5.85 -23.20 3.62
C THR A 217 5.86 -24.16 2.44
N GLN A 218 4.77 -24.26 1.69
CA GLN A 218 4.69 -25.07 0.47
C GLN A 218 5.40 -24.43 -0.72
N TYR A 219 5.60 -23.12 -0.71
CA TYR A 219 6.07 -22.37 -1.87
C TYR A 219 7.50 -21.85 -1.73
N ILE A 220 8.01 -21.74 -0.50
CA ILE A 220 9.27 -21.06 -0.21
C ILE A 220 10.49 -21.75 -0.84
N ASP A 221 10.52 -23.07 -0.89
CA ASP A 221 11.64 -23.80 -1.51
C ASP A 221 11.63 -23.64 -3.03
N ALA A 222 10.45 -23.73 -3.66
CA ALA A 222 10.31 -23.46 -5.10
C ALA A 222 10.67 -22.01 -5.44
N TYR A 223 10.29 -21.04 -4.60
CA TYR A 223 10.68 -19.65 -4.72
C TYR A 223 12.21 -19.48 -4.71
N LYS A 224 12.87 -20.08 -3.71
CA LYS A 224 14.34 -20.04 -3.61
C LYS A 224 15.02 -20.64 -4.86
N GLN A 225 14.45 -21.70 -5.42
CA GLN A 225 14.98 -22.38 -6.62
C GLN A 225 14.78 -21.54 -7.90
N LYS A 226 13.71 -20.74 -8.02
CA LYS A 226 13.50 -19.84 -9.17
C LYS A 226 14.61 -18.78 -9.31
N GLY A 227 15.27 -18.40 -8.22
CA GLY A 227 16.33 -17.38 -8.21
C GLY A 227 15.83 -15.94 -8.42
N ILE A 228 14.53 -15.72 -8.58
CA ILE A 228 13.91 -14.40 -8.64
C ILE A 228 13.67 -13.95 -7.21
N LYS A 229 14.23 -12.80 -6.83
CA LYS A 229 14.07 -12.23 -5.50
C LYS A 229 13.08 -11.08 -5.54
N VAL A 230 12.09 -11.11 -4.64
CA VAL A 230 11.13 -10.00 -4.45
C VAL A 230 11.40 -9.35 -3.09
N PRO A 231 11.79 -8.07 -3.06
CA PRO A 231 11.94 -7.34 -1.81
C PRO A 231 10.68 -7.41 -0.95
N LEU A 232 10.84 -7.72 0.35
CA LEU A 232 9.70 -7.90 1.26
C LEU A 232 9.92 -7.19 2.58
N TYR A 233 9.03 -6.24 2.90
CA TYR A 233 8.92 -5.65 4.23
C TYR A 233 7.95 -6.48 5.08
N ILE A 234 8.34 -6.76 6.32
CA ILE A 234 7.52 -7.50 7.28
C ILE A 234 7.48 -6.70 8.57
N ASN A 235 6.32 -6.61 9.21
CA ASN A 235 6.25 -6.08 10.57
C ASN A 235 5.26 -6.84 11.46
N SER A 236 5.31 -6.56 12.77
CA SER A 236 4.30 -6.99 13.75
C SER A 236 4.32 -6.05 14.95
N GLY A 237 3.20 -5.98 15.67
CA GLY A 237 3.19 -5.48 17.04
C GLY A 237 3.91 -6.45 17.98
N ASP A 238 4.55 -5.91 19.03
CA ASP A 238 5.25 -6.71 20.06
C ASP A 238 4.28 -7.36 21.06
N HIS A 239 3.07 -6.82 21.15
CA HIS A 239 1.96 -7.35 21.98
C HIS A 239 0.86 -8.01 21.14
N ASP A 240 1.17 -8.37 19.87
CA ASP A 240 0.18 -9.01 18.98
C ASP A 240 -0.38 -10.28 19.60
N THR A 241 -1.67 -10.26 19.93
CA THR A 241 -2.39 -11.33 20.67
C THR A 241 -2.47 -12.65 19.91
N PHE A 242 -2.08 -12.68 18.63
CA PHE A 242 -2.02 -13.88 17.80
C PHE A 242 -0.59 -14.43 17.63
N ASP A 243 0.38 -13.96 18.44
CA ASP A 243 1.79 -14.36 18.34
C ASP A 243 2.43 -14.10 16.96
N ILE A 244 1.92 -13.10 16.24
CA ILE A 244 2.38 -12.81 14.87
C ILE A 244 3.88 -12.48 14.84
N ALA A 245 4.40 -11.75 15.84
CA ALA A 245 5.82 -11.41 15.89
C ALA A 245 6.72 -12.66 15.79
N TYR A 246 6.36 -13.75 16.47
CA TYR A 246 7.07 -15.03 16.39
C TYR A 246 7.00 -15.62 14.97
N HIS A 247 5.82 -15.74 14.40
CA HIS A 247 5.63 -16.35 13.08
C HIS A 247 6.25 -15.49 11.96
N ALA A 248 6.18 -14.18 12.07
CA ALA A 248 6.85 -13.25 11.18
C ALA A 248 8.39 -13.35 11.27
N ALA A 249 8.94 -13.54 12.47
CA ALA A 249 10.38 -13.79 12.65
C ALA A 249 10.83 -15.11 12.00
N VAL A 250 10.02 -16.17 12.06
CA VAL A 250 10.30 -17.44 11.38
C VAL A 250 10.31 -17.25 9.87
N LEU A 251 9.31 -16.54 9.30
CA LEU A 251 9.28 -16.20 7.87
C LEU A 251 10.51 -15.37 7.48
N TYR A 252 10.82 -14.32 8.25
CA TYR A 252 11.97 -13.46 8.02
C TYR A 252 13.28 -14.27 7.98
N GLN A 253 13.49 -15.18 8.95
CA GLN A 253 14.70 -16.01 8.99
C GLN A 253 14.84 -16.86 7.73
N ASN A 254 13.74 -17.49 7.28
CA ASN A 254 13.71 -18.30 6.07
C ASN A 254 14.05 -17.49 4.80
N LEU A 255 13.55 -16.25 4.70
CA LEU A 255 13.82 -15.39 3.55
C LEU A 255 15.21 -14.76 3.60
N ARG A 256 15.67 -14.36 4.80
CA ARG A 256 16.97 -13.74 5.00
C ARG A 256 18.12 -14.64 4.55
N GLU A 257 18.00 -15.94 4.68
CA GLU A 257 19.00 -16.90 4.17
C GLU A 257 19.15 -16.83 2.66
N HIS A 258 18.07 -16.51 1.95
CA HIS A 258 18.03 -16.45 0.49
C HIS A 258 18.28 -15.03 -0.07
N GLN A 259 17.73 -14.01 0.59
CA GLN A 259 17.73 -12.62 0.11
C GLN A 259 18.04 -11.62 1.26
N PRO A 260 19.24 -11.68 1.87
CA PRO A 260 19.56 -10.94 3.09
C PRO A 260 19.41 -9.42 2.97
N GLU A 261 19.67 -8.85 1.77
CA GLU A 261 19.57 -7.41 1.51
C GLU A 261 18.17 -6.97 1.03
N LEU A 262 17.24 -7.92 0.84
CA LEU A 262 15.92 -7.67 0.24
C LEU A 262 14.77 -8.14 1.13
N VAL A 263 15.02 -8.34 2.41
CA VAL A 263 13.99 -8.58 3.42
C VAL A 263 14.25 -7.73 4.65
N GLU A 264 13.21 -7.05 5.09
CA GLU A 264 13.23 -6.20 6.27
C GLU A 264 12.18 -6.66 7.27
N PHE A 265 12.52 -6.68 8.57
CA PHE A 265 11.59 -7.03 9.63
C PHE A 265 11.63 -5.99 10.74
N ARG A 266 10.45 -5.48 11.10
CA ARG A 266 10.25 -4.50 12.18
C ARG A 266 9.27 -5.03 13.20
N VAL A 267 9.62 -4.94 14.48
CA VAL A 267 8.69 -5.12 15.59
C VAL A 267 8.45 -3.74 16.21
N VAL A 268 7.18 -3.37 16.33
CA VAL A 268 6.75 -2.06 16.84
C VAL A 268 5.88 -2.23 18.07
N ASP A 269 5.74 -1.16 18.87
CA ASP A 269 4.81 -1.14 20.02
C ASP A 269 3.36 -1.25 19.54
N GLY A 270 2.61 -2.23 20.03
CA GLY A 270 1.18 -2.39 19.78
C GLY A 270 0.71 -3.83 19.60
N ASP A 271 -0.61 -3.97 19.42
CA ASP A 271 -1.31 -5.25 19.26
C ASP A 271 -1.72 -5.50 17.80
N HIS A 272 -2.55 -6.50 17.54
CA HIS A 272 -3.15 -6.83 16.23
C HIS A 272 -4.27 -5.87 15.89
N GLU A 273 -3.95 -4.61 15.60
CA GLU A 273 -4.94 -3.53 15.52
C GLU A 273 -4.65 -2.49 14.41
N TRP A 274 -5.71 -1.77 14.02
CA TRP A 274 -5.62 -0.72 13.00
C TRP A 274 -4.64 0.41 13.34
N LYS A 275 -4.37 0.67 14.61
CA LYS A 275 -3.36 1.65 15.01
C LYS A 275 -1.99 1.27 14.46
N VAL A 276 -1.57 0.02 14.68
CA VAL A 276 -0.28 -0.50 14.20
C VAL A 276 -0.22 -0.43 12.68
N TRP A 277 -1.20 -0.96 11.97
CA TRP A 277 -1.17 -1.00 10.50
C TRP A 277 -1.20 0.37 9.85
N LYS A 278 -2.01 1.29 10.38
CA LYS A 278 -2.09 2.67 9.91
C LYS A 278 -0.79 3.46 10.14
N GLU A 279 -0.14 3.25 11.28
CA GLU A 279 1.08 3.95 11.65
C GLU A 279 2.32 3.41 10.91
N THR A 280 2.31 2.13 10.52
CA THR A 280 3.42 1.48 9.82
C THR A 280 3.25 1.43 8.30
N LEU A 281 2.07 1.70 7.76
CA LEU A 281 1.84 1.77 6.30
C LEU A 281 2.80 2.75 5.59
N PRO A 282 3.11 3.95 6.12
CA PRO A 282 4.07 4.85 5.49
C PRO A 282 5.45 4.22 5.29
N ASP A 283 5.98 3.54 6.31
CA ASP A 283 7.31 2.89 6.25
C ASP A 283 7.30 1.73 5.24
N ALA A 284 6.23 0.95 5.23
CA ALA A 284 6.04 -0.13 4.26
C ALA A 284 5.99 0.40 2.81
N MET A 285 5.27 1.49 2.58
CA MET A 285 5.23 2.15 1.26
C MET A 285 6.61 2.70 0.89
N GLU A 286 7.29 3.42 1.79
CA GLU A 286 8.63 3.95 1.55
C GLU A 286 9.61 2.84 1.17
N TYR A 287 9.56 1.69 1.86
CA TYR A 287 10.37 0.53 1.53
C TYR A 287 10.07 -0.02 0.14
N MET A 288 8.80 -0.31 -0.17
CA MET A 288 8.42 -0.94 -1.43
C MET A 288 8.73 -0.07 -2.66
N TYR A 289 8.48 1.23 -2.54
CA TYR A 289 8.67 2.16 -3.66
C TYR A 289 10.13 2.45 -4.03
N GLN A 290 11.11 1.97 -3.25
CA GLN A 290 12.53 2.00 -3.63
C GLN A 290 12.83 1.06 -4.81
N PHE A 291 11.96 0.09 -5.07
CA PHE A 291 12.12 -0.96 -6.07
C PHE A 291 11.27 -0.75 -7.33
N ILE A 292 10.57 0.37 -7.42
CA ILE A 292 9.88 0.79 -8.64
C ILE A 292 10.88 1.49 -9.55
N GLU A 293 10.92 1.11 -10.83
CA GLU A 293 11.71 1.83 -11.84
C GLU A 293 11.12 3.23 -12.05
N LYS A 294 12.02 4.23 -12.15
CA LYS A 294 11.66 5.65 -12.30
C LYS A 294 11.60 6.01 -13.77
#